data_f825b00977fba2f29b389b1c2a313aa4
#
_entry.id   f825b00977fba2f29b389b1c2a313aa4
#
_cell.length_a   1.000
_cell.length_b   1.000
_cell.length_c   1.000
_cell.angle_alpha   90.00
_cell.angle_beta   90.00
_cell.angle_gamma   90.00
#
_symmetry.space_group_name_H-M   'P 1'
#
loop_
_entity.id
_entity.type
_entity.pdbx_description
1 polymer ?
#
loop_
_entity_poly.entity_id
_entity_poly.type
_entity_poly.pdbx_seq_one_letter_code
_entity_poly.pdbx_strand_id
1 'polypeptide(L)'
;MEVTDLGGGLWRWTAPHPEWTPDKDKPGGWGREVASVYVEAPGADALVLIDPLVPREGSREAERFWTLLDADLARSGRKLIIALACPYHQRSTSRIVERFVVTHKVEVLALAGVRARHGELVTRTFTAGESLPGGLVGYEIEGLEAGEAALWIPERRALVVGDTVMGTGRGLAVAPPSWAVKTPEGQADYEARFRTSLRRLLELPIAIFLPSHGAPVLTDGRAALAAALDAPAWGE
;
A
#
# COMPACT_ATOMS: atom_id res chain seq x y z
N MET A 1 5.30 -0.74 -17.07
CA MET A 1 5.71 -1.04 -15.66
C MET A 1 7.12 -0.50 -15.45
N GLU A 2 7.27 0.40 -14.51
CA GLU A 2 8.56 0.87 -14.04
C GLU A 2 8.86 0.18 -12.70
N VAL A 3 10.09 -0.33 -12.53
CA VAL A 3 10.51 -1.02 -11.30
C VAL A 3 11.70 -0.28 -10.74
N THR A 4 11.63 0.08 -9.46
CA THR A 4 12.69 0.74 -8.70
C THR A 4 13.18 -0.21 -7.61
N ASP A 5 14.47 -0.56 -7.64
CA ASP A 5 15.14 -1.26 -6.55
C ASP A 5 15.52 -0.24 -5.47
N LEU A 6 14.98 -0.41 -4.28
CA LEU A 6 15.25 0.44 -3.11
C LEU A 6 16.31 -0.18 -2.18
N GLY A 7 16.89 -1.30 -2.60
CA GLY A 7 17.90 -2.05 -1.88
C GLY A 7 17.35 -2.91 -0.73
N GLY A 8 18.19 -3.82 -0.22
CA GLY A 8 17.89 -4.66 0.95
C GLY A 8 16.56 -5.42 0.89
N GLY A 9 16.20 -5.92 -0.28
CA GLY A 9 14.98 -6.69 -0.47
C GLY A 9 13.70 -5.87 -0.51
N LEU A 10 13.78 -4.61 -0.90
CA LEU A 10 12.64 -3.72 -1.08
C LEU A 10 12.59 -3.19 -2.51
N TRP A 11 11.49 -3.43 -3.23
CA TRP A 11 11.23 -2.90 -4.56
C TRP A 11 9.87 -2.24 -4.63
N ARG A 12 9.78 -1.20 -5.44
CA ARG A 12 8.53 -0.55 -5.81
C ARG A 12 8.34 -0.67 -7.31
N TRP A 13 7.13 -0.99 -7.75
CA TRP A 13 6.80 -0.87 -9.16
C TRP A 13 5.53 -0.06 -9.38
N THR A 14 5.41 0.53 -10.56
CA THR A 14 4.20 1.22 -11.00
C THR A 14 3.61 0.56 -12.23
N ALA A 15 2.30 0.59 -12.32
CA ALA A 15 1.55 0.17 -13.49
C ALA A 15 0.33 1.06 -13.68
N PRO A 16 -0.14 1.23 -14.94
CA PRO A 16 -1.38 1.95 -15.22
C PRO A 16 -2.58 1.27 -14.56
N HIS A 17 -3.36 2.02 -13.79
CA HIS A 17 -4.58 1.49 -13.19
C HIS A 17 -5.64 1.25 -14.27
N PRO A 18 -6.26 0.06 -14.36
CA PRO A 18 -7.19 -0.28 -15.45
C PRO A 18 -8.46 0.57 -15.46
N GLU A 19 -8.88 1.07 -14.31
CA GLU A 19 -10.08 1.90 -14.15
C GLU A 19 -9.79 3.40 -14.18
N TRP A 20 -8.53 3.79 -14.47
CA TRP A 20 -8.20 5.20 -14.57
C TRP A 20 -8.76 5.81 -15.87
N THR A 21 -9.28 7.02 -15.73
CA THR A 21 -9.78 7.85 -16.83
C THR A 21 -9.24 9.27 -16.69
N PRO A 22 -9.08 10.03 -17.79
CA PRO A 22 -8.46 11.37 -17.76
C PRO A 22 -9.15 12.38 -16.83
N ASP A 23 -10.43 12.22 -16.53
CA ASP A 23 -11.18 13.07 -15.59
C ASP A 23 -10.76 12.88 -14.12
N LYS A 24 -10.03 11.80 -13.82
CA LYS A 24 -9.43 11.55 -12.49
C LYS A 24 -8.14 12.34 -12.27
N ASP A 25 -7.47 12.80 -13.34
CA ASP A 25 -6.22 13.57 -13.28
C ASP A 25 -6.50 15.06 -13.06
N LYS A 26 -6.89 15.41 -11.87
CA LYS A 26 -7.26 16.76 -11.44
C LYS A 26 -6.86 17.00 -9.98
N PRO A 27 -6.83 18.24 -9.49
CA PRO A 27 -6.68 18.53 -8.06
C PRO A 27 -7.69 17.73 -7.23
N GLY A 28 -7.23 17.06 -6.20
CA GLY A 28 -8.06 16.15 -5.38
C GLY A 28 -8.38 14.80 -6.03
N GLY A 29 -7.84 14.51 -7.21
CA GLY A 29 -7.92 13.22 -7.89
C GLY A 29 -6.61 12.43 -7.79
N TRP A 30 -6.38 11.49 -8.72
CA TRP A 30 -5.19 10.64 -8.72
C TRP A 30 -4.70 10.34 -10.14
N GLY A 31 -3.40 10.18 -10.30
CA GLY A 31 -2.75 9.92 -11.59
C GLY A 31 -2.91 8.48 -12.05
N ARG A 32 -2.67 8.25 -13.35
CA ARG A 32 -2.84 6.96 -14.01
C ARG A 32 -1.97 5.85 -13.42
N GLU A 33 -0.73 6.17 -13.09
CA GLU A 33 0.22 5.20 -12.56
C GLU A 33 0.02 5.02 -11.05
N VAL A 34 -0.19 3.78 -10.62
CA VAL A 34 -0.30 3.44 -9.20
C VAL A 34 0.82 2.48 -8.80
N ALA A 35 1.25 2.58 -7.56
CA ALA A 35 2.36 1.82 -7.05
C ALA A 35 1.93 0.57 -6.29
N SER A 36 2.81 -0.40 -6.31
CA SER A 36 2.80 -1.59 -5.48
C SER A 36 4.21 -1.82 -4.93
N VAL A 37 4.32 -2.58 -3.84
CA VAL A 37 5.61 -2.83 -3.18
C VAL A 37 5.86 -4.32 -3.03
N TYR A 38 7.10 -4.75 -3.28
CA TYR A 38 7.58 -6.10 -3.00
C TYR A 38 8.61 -6.03 -1.86
N VAL A 39 8.47 -6.94 -0.91
CA VAL A 39 9.38 -7.04 0.23
C VAL A 39 9.90 -8.46 0.35
N GLU A 40 11.21 -8.59 0.31
CA GLU A 40 11.97 -9.81 0.63
C GLU A 40 13.01 -9.47 1.70
N ALA A 41 12.55 -9.21 2.92
CA ALA A 41 13.47 -8.87 4.00
C ALA A 41 14.44 -10.04 4.30
N PRO A 42 15.72 -9.76 4.57
CA PRO A 42 16.69 -10.78 4.96
C PRO A 42 16.21 -11.57 6.19
N GLY A 43 16.27 -12.90 6.11
CA GLY A 43 15.85 -13.77 7.21
C GLY A 43 14.34 -13.86 7.47
N ALA A 44 13.51 -13.14 6.73
CA ALA A 44 12.06 -13.21 6.87
C ALA A 44 11.49 -14.56 6.39
N ASP A 45 10.35 -14.93 6.94
CA ASP A 45 9.64 -16.18 6.64
C ASP A 45 8.75 -16.14 5.39
N ALA A 46 8.61 -14.97 4.79
CA ALA A 46 7.71 -14.74 3.66
C ALA A 46 8.28 -13.75 2.63
N LEU A 47 7.81 -13.87 1.40
CA LEU A 47 7.79 -12.80 0.41
C LEU A 47 6.48 -12.03 0.55
N VAL A 48 6.53 -10.72 0.51
CA VAL A 48 5.32 -9.90 0.66
C VAL A 48 5.10 -9.01 -0.56
N LEU A 49 3.87 -9.03 -1.06
CA LEU A 49 3.37 -8.06 -2.04
C LEU A 49 2.38 -7.14 -1.34
N ILE A 50 2.59 -5.82 -1.44
CA ILE A 50 1.67 -4.83 -0.88
C ILE A 50 0.90 -4.18 -2.03
N ASP A 51 -0.44 -4.22 -1.96
CA ASP A 51 -1.37 -3.67 -2.95
C ASP A 51 -1.01 -4.04 -4.40
N PRO A 52 -0.81 -5.33 -4.74
CA PRO A 52 -0.19 -5.71 -5.99
C PRO A 52 -1.08 -5.43 -7.20
N LEU A 53 -0.57 -4.65 -8.16
CA LEU A 53 -1.14 -4.51 -9.49
C LEU A 53 -0.23 -5.16 -10.53
N VAL A 54 -0.66 -6.28 -11.09
CA VAL A 54 0.00 -6.95 -12.21
C VAL A 54 -0.25 -6.15 -13.48
N PRO A 55 0.75 -5.91 -14.32
CA PRO A 55 0.56 -5.26 -15.61
C PRO A 55 -0.52 -5.93 -16.46
N ARG A 56 -0.97 -5.19 -17.49
CA ARG A 56 -2.03 -5.66 -18.40
C ARG A 56 -1.73 -7.07 -18.92
N GLU A 57 -2.73 -7.94 -18.85
CA GLU A 57 -2.65 -9.31 -19.35
C GLU A 57 -2.22 -9.37 -20.82
N GLY A 58 -1.40 -10.36 -21.16
CA GLY A 58 -0.83 -10.53 -22.50
C GLY A 58 0.27 -9.51 -22.86
N SER A 59 0.66 -8.63 -21.95
CA SER A 59 1.80 -7.75 -22.14
C SER A 59 3.12 -8.43 -21.74
N ARG A 60 4.22 -7.99 -22.35
CA ARG A 60 5.58 -8.46 -21.97
C ARG A 60 5.91 -8.15 -20.51
N GLU A 61 5.37 -7.05 -19.99
CA GLU A 61 5.54 -6.67 -18.59
C GLU A 61 4.83 -7.65 -17.66
N ALA A 62 3.63 -8.12 -18.02
CA ALA A 62 2.93 -9.13 -17.23
C ALA A 62 3.67 -10.48 -17.27
N GLU A 63 4.14 -10.92 -18.42
CA GLU A 63 4.95 -12.14 -18.57
C GLU A 63 6.21 -12.05 -17.71
N ARG A 64 6.92 -10.92 -17.76
CA ARG A 64 8.11 -10.68 -16.96
C ARG A 64 7.80 -10.69 -15.46
N PHE A 65 6.70 -10.04 -15.03
CA PHE A 65 6.26 -10.03 -13.64
C PHE A 65 6.06 -11.47 -13.12
N TRP A 66 5.31 -12.29 -13.89
CA TRP A 66 5.05 -13.67 -13.49
C TRP A 66 6.33 -14.51 -13.44
N THR A 67 7.20 -14.39 -14.45
CA THR A 67 8.48 -15.12 -14.51
C THR A 67 9.35 -14.78 -13.29
N LEU A 68 9.46 -13.52 -12.92
CA LEU A 68 10.25 -13.10 -11.76
C LEU A 68 9.66 -13.58 -10.45
N LEU A 69 8.35 -13.48 -10.27
CA LEU A 69 7.69 -13.94 -9.05
C LEU A 69 7.77 -15.45 -8.89
N ASP A 70 7.57 -16.22 -9.97
CA ASP A 70 7.77 -17.67 -9.99
C ASP A 70 9.23 -18.04 -9.59
N ALA A 71 10.21 -17.34 -10.15
CA ALA A 71 11.63 -17.58 -9.85
C ALA A 71 11.97 -17.25 -8.37
N ASP A 72 11.46 -16.15 -7.84
CA ASP A 72 11.71 -15.75 -6.46
C ASP A 72 11.06 -16.70 -5.45
N LEU A 73 9.84 -17.15 -5.71
CA LEU A 73 9.17 -18.14 -4.88
C LEU A 73 9.91 -19.50 -4.91
N ALA A 74 10.32 -19.95 -6.10
CA ALA A 74 11.09 -21.19 -6.26
C ALA A 74 12.47 -21.09 -5.56
N ARG A 75 13.17 -19.97 -5.70
CA ARG A 75 14.48 -19.71 -5.09
C ARG A 75 14.41 -19.65 -3.57
N SER A 76 13.42 -18.96 -3.04
CA SER A 76 13.32 -18.69 -1.60
C SER A 76 12.67 -19.83 -0.82
N GLY A 77 11.74 -20.57 -1.41
CA GLY A 77 10.92 -21.59 -0.74
C GLY A 77 9.97 -21.00 0.32
N ARG A 78 9.81 -19.67 0.36
CA ARG A 78 9.02 -18.95 1.36
C ARG A 78 7.54 -18.94 0.98
N LYS A 79 6.67 -18.73 1.96
CA LYS A 79 5.25 -18.43 1.70
C LYS A 79 5.08 -17.09 1.01
N LEU A 80 4.01 -16.93 0.27
CA LEU A 80 3.61 -15.66 -0.35
C LEU A 80 2.55 -14.97 0.50
N ILE A 81 2.84 -13.74 0.90
CA ILE A 81 1.90 -12.87 1.59
C ILE A 81 1.47 -11.76 0.65
N ILE A 82 0.18 -11.49 0.60
CA ILE A 82 -0.37 -10.28 0.01
C ILE A 82 -0.91 -9.43 1.15
N ALA A 83 -0.42 -8.21 1.32
CA ALA A 83 -0.90 -7.28 2.32
C ALA A 83 -1.65 -6.13 1.65
N LEU A 84 -2.90 -5.90 2.05
CA LEU A 84 -3.74 -4.82 1.52
C LEU A 84 -3.74 -3.65 2.49
N ALA A 85 -3.28 -2.49 2.02
CA ALA A 85 -3.22 -1.25 2.80
C ALA A 85 -4.47 -0.39 2.65
N CYS A 86 -5.36 -0.70 1.70
CA CYS A 86 -6.55 0.09 1.41
C CYS A 86 -7.72 -0.82 1.01
N PRO A 87 -8.96 -0.51 1.40
CA PRO A 87 -10.13 -1.31 1.04
C PRO A 87 -10.45 -1.32 -0.45
N TYR A 88 -9.85 -0.44 -1.23
CA TYR A 88 -10.01 -0.38 -2.70
C TYR A 88 -8.85 -1.06 -3.45
N HIS A 89 -7.79 -1.51 -2.77
CA HIS A 89 -6.58 -2.05 -3.38
C HIS A 89 -6.53 -3.57 -3.53
N GLN A 90 -7.69 -4.22 -3.65
CA GLN A 90 -7.76 -5.63 -4.07
C GLN A 90 -6.98 -5.88 -5.37
N ARG A 91 -7.08 -4.97 -6.36
CA ARG A 91 -6.30 -4.96 -7.61
C ARG A 91 -6.15 -6.37 -8.22
N SER A 92 -4.90 -6.87 -8.31
CA SER A 92 -4.61 -8.19 -8.90
C SER A 92 -4.55 -9.33 -7.86
N THR A 93 -4.98 -9.11 -6.62
CA THR A 93 -4.87 -10.10 -5.53
C THR A 93 -5.48 -11.44 -5.89
N SER A 94 -6.72 -11.45 -6.41
CA SER A 94 -7.41 -12.71 -6.78
C SER A 94 -6.62 -13.50 -7.83
N ARG A 95 -6.08 -12.83 -8.86
CA ARG A 95 -5.27 -13.48 -9.90
C ARG A 95 -3.98 -14.09 -9.35
N ILE A 96 -3.34 -13.43 -8.38
CA ILE A 96 -2.13 -13.93 -7.73
C ILE A 96 -2.47 -15.13 -6.85
N VAL A 97 -3.54 -15.05 -6.08
CA VAL A 97 -4.02 -16.17 -5.26
C VAL A 97 -4.34 -17.37 -6.14
N GLU A 98 -5.16 -17.22 -7.18
CA GLU A 98 -5.53 -18.29 -8.11
C GLU A 98 -4.31 -18.97 -8.74
N ARG A 99 -3.27 -18.20 -9.10
CA ARG A 99 -2.05 -18.74 -9.69
C ARG A 99 -1.24 -19.59 -8.71
N PHE A 100 -1.13 -19.18 -7.46
CA PHE A 100 -0.14 -19.74 -6.53
C PHE A 100 -0.74 -20.61 -5.42
N VAL A 101 -2.05 -20.56 -5.15
CA VAL A 101 -2.66 -21.27 -4.01
C VAL A 101 -2.44 -22.79 -4.03
N VAL A 102 -2.26 -23.38 -5.20
CA VAL A 102 -2.02 -24.83 -5.34
C VAL A 102 -0.55 -25.21 -5.08
N THR A 103 0.37 -24.31 -5.40
CA THR A 103 1.81 -24.59 -5.38
C THR A 103 2.53 -23.98 -4.19
N HIS A 104 1.95 -22.94 -3.60
CA HIS A 104 2.54 -22.21 -2.49
C HIS A 104 1.50 -21.92 -1.40
N LYS A 105 1.97 -21.74 -0.16
CA LYS A 105 1.12 -21.19 0.89
C LYS A 105 0.95 -19.69 0.64
N VAL A 106 -0.26 -19.29 0.24
CA VAL A 106 -0.63 -17.88 0.02
C VAL A 106 -1.57 -17.42 1.13
N GLU A 107 -1.25 -16.29 1.74
CA GLU A 107 -2.11 -15.63 2.73
C GLU A 107 -2.38 -14.18 2.27
N VAL A 108 -3.62 -13.72 2.42
CA VAL A 108 -4.02 -12.33 2.17
C VAL A 108 -4.33 -11.68 3.51
N LEU A 109 -3.54 -10.66 3.86
CA LEU A 109 -3.61 -9.94 5.13
C LEU A 109 -4.21 -8.56 4.92
N ALA A 110 -5.14 -8.18 5.78
CA ALA A 110 -5.72 -6.83 5.77
C ALA A 110 -6.34 -6.49 7.12
N LEU A 111 -6.75 -5.25 7.32
CA LEU A 111 -7.61 -4.86 8.44
C LEU A 111 -9.03 -5.41 8.26
N ALA A 112 -9.79 -5.47 9.36
CA ALA A 112 -11.15 -6.01 9.37
C ALA A 112 -12.09 -5.30 8.39
N GLY A 113 -11.93 -3.99 8.17
CA GLY A 113 -12.72 -3.22 7.19
C GLY A 113 -12.54 -3.71 5.75
N VAL A 114 -11.32 -4.08 5.36
CA VAL A 114 -11.04 -4.69 4.04
C VAL A 114 -11.71 -6.06 3.93
N ARG A 115 -11.63 -6.88 4.98
CA ARG A 115 -12.30 -8.18 5.00
C ARG A 115 -13.83 -8.06 4.91
N ALA A 116 -14.41 -7.08 5.58
CA ALA A 116 -15.84 -6.80 5.48
C ALA A 116 -16.27 -6.51 4.02
N ARG A 117 -15.40 -5.86 3.24
CA ARG A 117 -15.65 -5.55 1.82
C ARG A 117 -15.39 -6.72 0.86
N HIS A 118 -14.32 -7.51 1.09
CA HIS A 118 -13.83 -8.51 0.12
C HIS A 118 -14.01 -9.96 0.58
N GLY A 119 -14.59 -10.18 1.77
CA GLY A 119 -14.97 -11.51 2.24
C GLY A 119 -13.79 -12.48 2.35
N GLU A 120 -13.98 -13.67 1.78
CA GLU A 120 -13.04 -14.79 1.86
C GLU A 120 -11.70 -14.55 1.13
N LEU A 121 -11.59 -13.51 0.31
CA LEU A 121 -10.31 -13.13 -0.28
C LEU A 121 -9.28 -12.79 0.80
N VAL A 122 -9.70 -12.14 1.88
CA VAL A 122 -8.85 -11.84 3.03
C VAL A 122 -8.82 -13.06 3.96
N THR A 123 -7.73 -13.80 3.93
CA THR A 123 -7.59 -15.05 4.70
C THR A 123 -7.27 -14.81 6.17
N ARG A 124 -6.64 -13.68 6.50
CA ARG A 124 -6.30 -13.29 7.87
C ARG A 124 -6.45 -11.78 8.07
N THR A 125 -7.08 -11.38 9.15
CA THR A 125 -7.06 -9.98 9.59
C THR A 125 -5.93 -9.73 10.59
N PHE A 126 -5.47 -8.47 10.65
CA PHE A 126 -4.52 -8.02 11.66
C PHE A 126 -5.06 -6.80 12.40
N THR A 127 -4.44 -6.47 13.51
CA THR A 127 -4.73 -5.32 14.35
C THR A 127 -3.57 -4.33 14.40
N ALA A 128 -3.84 -3.10 14.81
CA ALA A 128 -2.80 -2.07 14.91
C ALA A 128 -1.67 -2.49 15.86
N GLY A 129 -0.43 -2.29 15.42
CA GLY A 129 0.79 -2.67 16.16
C GLY A 129 1.18 -4.14 16.03
N GLU A 130 0.41 -4.96 15.32
CA GLU A 130 0.71 -6.37 15.14
C GLU A 130 1.92 -6.58 14.22
N SER A 131 2.83 -7.46 14.65
CA SER A 131 3.92 -7.96 13.80
C SER A 131 3.38 -8.97 12.80
N LEU A 132 3.61 -8.71 11.52
CA LEU A 132 3.12 -9.49 10.40
C LEU A 132 4.24 -10.35 9.78
N PRO A 133 3.88 -11.42 9.03
CA PRO A 133 4.85 -12.17 8.24
C PRO A 133 5.65 -11.25 7.31
N GLY A 134 6.89 -11.66 6.99
CA GLY A 134 7.77 -10.86 6.16
C GLY A 134 8.44 -9.69 6.89
N GLY A 135 8.28 -9.59 8.22
CA GLY A 135 8.91 -8.57 9.05
C GLY A 135 8.21 -7.20 9.01
N LEU A 136 6.93 -7.17 8.66
CA LEU A 136 6.13 -5.94 8.66
C LEU A 136 5.44 -5.69 10.01
N VAL A 137 5.03 -4.45 10.24
CA VAL A 137 4.11 -4.07 11.32
C VAL A 137 2.95 -3.29 10.73
N GLY A 138 1.71 -3.69 11.04
CA GLY A 138 0.51 -3.03 10.55
C GLY A 138 0.00 -1.95 11.50
N TYR A 139 -0.38 -0.80 10.97
CA TYR A 139 -1.05 0.28 11.71
C TYR A 139 -2.37 0.63 11.03
N GLU A 140 -3.40 0.91 11.80
CA GLU A 140 -4.67 1.38 11.27
C GLU A 140 -4.67 2.92 11.15
N ILE A 141 -5.17 3.41 10.03
CA ILE A 141 -5.44 4.84 9.81
C ILE A 141 -6.95 5.05 9.90
N GLU A 142 -7.34 5.85 10.85
CA GLU A 142 -8.75 6.15 11.14
C GLU A 142 -9.23 7.40 10.40
N GLY A 143 -10.55 7.54 10.23
CA GLY A 143 -11.18 8.77 9.78
C GLY A 143 -11.27 8.97 8.26
N LEU A 144 -10.74 8.04 7.43
CA LEU A 144 -10.94 8.09 5.97
C LEU A 144 -11.97 7.03 5.55
N GLU A 145 -11.54 5.81 5.46
CA GLU A 145 -12.36 4.61 5.18
C GLU A 145 -12.00 3.50 6.16
N ALA A 146 -12.94 2.62 6.44
CA ALA A 146 -12.67 1.48 7.30
C ALA A 146 -11.71 0.49 6.58
N GLY A 147 -10.55 0.23 7.17
CA GLY A 147 -9.56 -0.68 6.63
C GLY A 147 -8.35 -0.02 5.97
N GLU A 148 -8.21 1.30 6.08
CA GLU A 148 -6.99 1.99 5.71
C GLU A 148 -5.85 1.61 6.66
N ALA A 149 -4.71 1.18 6.11
CA ALA A 149 -3.55 0.76 6.86
C ALA A 149 -2.27 1.47 6.41
N ALA A 150 -1.35 1.63 7.35
CA ALA A 150 0.05 1.88 7.08
C ALA A 150 0.85 0.62 7.42
N LEU A 151 1.67 0.16 6.49
CA LEU A 151 2.52 -1.02 6.63
C LEU A 151 3.96 -0.57 6.82
N TRP A 152 4.47 -0.74 8.02
CA TRP A 152 5.83 -0.39 8.40
C TRP A 152 6.78 -1.55 8.14
N ILE A 153 7.93 -1.27 7.52
CA ILE A 153 9.01 -2.20 7.23
C ILE A 153 10.23 -1.75 8.05
N PRO A 154 10.41 -2.24 9.29
CA PRO A 154 11.41 -1.76 10.24
C PRO A 154 12.84 -1.79 9.71
N GLU A 155 13.25 -2.90 9.10
CA GLU A 155 14.61 -3.08 8.56
C GLU A 155 14.97 -2.06 7.48
N ARG A 156 13.98 -1.55 6.77
CA ARG A 156 14.17 -0.56 5.70
C ARG A 156 13.81 0.85 6.14
N ARG A 157 13.30 1.00 7.35
CA ARG A 157 12.73 2.27 7.83
C ARG A 157 11.78 2.86 6.78
N ALA A 158 10.99 1.97 6.15
CA ALA A 158 10.07 2.31 5.09
C ALA A 158 8.63 2.16 5.54
N LEU A 159 7.80 3.14 5.19
CA LEU A 159 6.37 3.15 5.45
C LEU A 159 5.62 3.11 4.12
N VAL A 160 4.73 2.14 3.97
CA VAL A 160 3.84 2.00 2.80
C VAL A 160 2.42 2.35 3.22
N VAL A 161 1.74 3.17 2.42
CA VAL A 161 0.33 3.54 2.66
C VAL A 161 -0.50 3.38 1.39
N GLY A 162 -1.81 3.16 1.58
CA GLY A 162 -2.80 3.16 0.51
C GLY A 162 -3.16 4.58 0.04
N ASP A 163 -4.41 4.97 0.24
CA ASP A 163 -4.97 6.24 -0.25
C ASP A 163 -4.88 7.39 0.75
N THR A 164 -4.33 7.14 1.94
CA THR A 164 -4.30 8.13 3.03
C THR A 164 -3.32 9.28 2.81
N VAL A 165 -2.20 9.01 2.15
CA VAL A 165 -1.18 10.01 1.81
C VAL A 165 -0.65 9.73 0.41
N MET A 166 -0.53 10.75 -0.40
CA MET A 166 -0.03 10.64 -1.77
C MET A 166 1.21 11.48 -2.02
N GLY A 167 2.02 11.03 -2.97
CA GLY A 167 3.16 11.77 -3.46
C GLY A 167 2.73 12.85 -4.44
N THR A 168 3.31 14.02 -4.31
CA THR A 168 3.11 15.15 -5.23
C THR A 168 4.44 15.58 -5.83
N GLY A 169 4.41 16.49 -6.77
CA GLY A 169 5.64 17.10 -7.30
C GLY A 169 6.40 17.98 -6.28
N ARG A 170 5.83 18.17 -5.07
CA ARG A 170 6.38 19.02 -4.00
C ARG A 170 6.60 18.27 -2.68
N GLY A 171 6.42 16.97 -2.65
CA GLY A 171 6.51 16.13 -1.46
C GLY A 171 5.26 15.27 -1.26
N LEU A 172 4.75 15.20 -0.04
CA LEU A 172 3.55 14.44 0.32
C LEU A 172 2.35 15.37 0.54
N ALA A 173 1.15 14.86 0.33
CA ALA A 173 -0.10 15.48 0.73
C ALA A 173 -1.04 14.44 1.31
N VAL A 174 -1.82 14.81 2.34
CA VAL A 174 -2.83 13.93 2.92
C VAL A 174 -4.07 13.89 2.03
N ALA A 175 -4.80 12.78 2.06
CA ALA A 175 -6.06 12.62 1.34
C ALA A 175 -7.06 13.74 1.72
N PRO A 176 -7.85 14.25 0.75
CA PRO A 176 -8.81 15.32 1.04
C PRO A 176 -10.07 14.78 1.73
N PRO A 177 -10.85 15.65 2.41
CA PRO A 177 -12.14 15.28 3.02
C PRO A 177 -13.12 14.66 2.03
N SER A 178 -13.00 15.02 0.74
CA SER A 178 -13.85 14.47 -0.33
C SER A 178 -13.64 12.96 -0.58
N TRP A 179 -12.59 12.36 -0.03
CA TRP A 179 -12.32 10.93 -0.09
C TRP A 179 -12.85 10.17 1.13
N ALA A 180 -13.18 10.86 2.20
CA ALA A 180 -13.81 10.25 3.37
C ALA A 180 -15.25 9.80 3.10
N VAL A 181 -15.78 8.95 3.96
CA VAL A 181 -17.17 8.48 3.90
C VAL A 181 -18.13 9.66 3.81
N LYS A 182 -18.99 9.68 2.78
CA LYS A 182 -19.87 10.81 2.44
C LYS A 182 -21.15 10.83 3.26
N THR A 183 -21.01 10.71 4.57
CA THR A 183 -22.08 10.94 5.54
C THR A 183 -21.64 12.01 6.54
N PRO A 184 -22.56 12.68 7.24
CA PRO A 184 -22.19 13.65 8.30
C PRO A 184 -21.25 13.04 9.34
N GLU A 185 -21.50 11.80 9.75
CA GLU A 185 -20.68 11.06 10.71
C GLU A 185 -19.28 10.78 10.16
N GLY A 186 -19.18 10.37 8.89
CA GLY A 186 -17.90 10.10 8.22
C GLY A 186 -17.06 11.36 8.06
N GLN A 187 -17.67 12.50 7.75
CA GLN A 187 -16.97 13.79 7.67
C GLN A 187 -16.49 14.24 9.06
N ALA A 188 -17.33 14.10 10.10
CA ALA A 188 -16.94 14.39 11.48
C ALA A 188 -15.79 13.48 11.95
N ASP A 189 -15.80 12.21 11.56
CA ASP A 189 -14.74 11.25 11.86
C ASP A 189 -13.42 11.62 11.18
N TYR A 190 -13.47 12.03 9.91
CA TYR A 190 -12.31 12.55 9.21
C TYR A 190 -11.69 13.75 9.93
N GLU A 191 -12.49 14.75 10.29
CA GLU A 191 -12.03 15.95 11.00
C GLU A 191 -11.40 15.61 12.35
N ALA A 192 -12.02 14.70 13.10
CA ALA A 192 -11.58 14.37 14.46
C ALA A 192 -10.36 13.43 14.50
N ARG A 193 -10.28 12.43 13.62
CA ARG A 193 -9.35 11.31 13.78
C ARG A 193 -8.31 11.15 12.68
N PHE A 194 -8.58 11.57 11.42
CA PHE A 194 -7.72 11.24 10.31
C PHE A 194 -6.28 11.74 10.48
N ARG A 195 -6.10 13.06 10.62
CA ARG A 195 -4.75 13.63 10.83
C ARG A 195 -4.12 13.18 12.15
N THR A 196 -4.93 12.93 13.18
CA THR A 196 -4.44 12.44 14.47
C THR A 196 -3.87 11.03 14.36
N SER A 197 -4.54 10.14 13.62
CA SER A 197 -4.03 8.77 13.40
C SER A 197 -2.73 8.77 12.59
N LEU A 198 -2.63 9.60 11.56
CA LEU A 198 -1.40 9.76 10.79
C LEU A 198 -0.25 10.37 11.62
N ARG A 199 -0.54 11.31 12.54
CA ARG A 199 0.50 11.89 13.43
C ARG A 199 1.16 10.86 14.33
N ARG A 200 0.46 9.80 14.75
CA ARG A 200 1.04 8.71 15.54
C ARG A 200 2.18 8.00 14.79
N LEU A 201 2.14 7.98 13.46
CA LEU A 201 3.20 7.39 12.65
C LEU A 201 4.52 8.19 12.70
N LEU A 202 4.49 9.46 13.13
CA LEU A 202 5.69 10.25 13.34
C LEU A 202 6.57 9.75 14.50
N GLU A 203 6.08 8.82 15.32
CA GLU A 203 6.89 8.13 16.33
C GLU A 203 7.85 7.12 15.67
N LEU A 204 7.56 6.68 14.45
CA LEU A 204 8.41 5.78 13.69
C LEU A 204 9.59 6.54 13.05
N PRO A 205 10.78 5.92 12.96
CA PRO A 205 11.95 6.53 12.34
C PRO A 205 11.90 6.40 10.81
N ILE A 206 10.86 6.95 10.17
CA ILE A 206 10.59 6.81 8.74
C ILE A 206 11.67 7.50 7.92
N ALA A 207 12.46 6.73 7.19
CA ALA A 207 13.40 7.22 6.18
C ALA A 207 12.74 7.27 4.80
N ILE A 208 12.06 6.20 4.42
CA ILE A 208 11.41 6.03 3.11
C ILE A 208 9.90 6.06 3.29
N PHE A 209 9.20 6.83 2.46
CA PHE A 209 7.74 6.88 2.43
C PHE A 209 7.24 6.48 1.04
N LEU A 210 6.44 5.42 0.97
CA LEU A 210 5.97 4.77 -0.25
C LEU A 210 4.44 4.89 -0.37
N PRO A 211 3.93 5.95 -1.00
CA PRO A 211 2.51 6.06 -1.27
C PRO A 211 2.10 5.21 -2.46
N SER A 212 0.85 4.78 -2.48
CA SER A 212 0.23 4.10 -3.62
C SER A 212 0.08 5.00 -4.84
N HIS A 213 -0.12 6.30 -4.62
CA HIS A 213 -0.28 7.32 -5.65
C HIS A 213 0.86 8.32 -5.64
N GLY A 214 1.40 8.63 -6.81
CA GLY A 214 2.44 9.64 -7.01
C GLY A 214 3.86 9.19 -6.63
N ALA A 215 4.75 10.16 -6.47
CA ALA A 215 6.16 9.92 -6.26
C ALA A 215 6.46 9.50 -4.81
N PRO A 216 7.37 8.52 -4.57
CA PRO A 216 7.83 8.18 -3.24
C PRO A 216 8.77 9.27 -2.69
N VAL A 217 8.90 9.31 -1.36
CA VAL A 217 9.97 10.05 -0.67
C VAL A 217 11.00 9.03 -0.20
N LEU A 218 12.21 9.11 -0.72
CA LEU A 218 13.26 8.09 -0.49
C LEU A 218 14.24 8.46 0.63
N THR A 219 14.17 9.69 1.12
CA THR A 219 14.93 10.19 2.28
C THR A 219 14.04 11.11 3.10
N ASP A 220 14.28 11.17 4.41
CA ASP A 220 13.55 12.08 5.31
C ASP A 220 12.02 11.92 5.28
N GLY A 221 11.52 10.69 5.07
CA GLY A 221 10.09 10.38 4.96
C GLY A 221 9.27 10.87 6.17
N ARG A 222 9.86 10.85 7.38
CA ARG A 222 9.21 11.38 8.58
C ARG A 222 8.99 12.90 8.50
N ALA A 223 9.98 13.64 8.04
CA ALA A 223 9.86 15.10 7.89
C ALA A 223 8.87 15.45 6.78
N ALA A 224 8.86 14.68 5.68
CA ALA A 224 7.89 14.86 4.60
C ALA A 224 6.45 14.59 5.06
N LEU A 225 6.21 13.54 5.86
CA LEU A 225 4.91 13.27 6.46
C LEU A 225 4.48 14.39 7.42
N ALA A 226 5.39 14.86 8.27
CA ALA A 226 5.09 15.97 9.19
C ALA A 226 4.67 17.23 8.42
N ALA A 227 5.41 17.60 7.38
CA ALA A 227 5.08 18.74 6.53
C ALA A 227 3.71 18.59 5.85
N ALA A 228 3.38 17.39 5.35
CA ALA A 228 2.08 17.09 4.75
C ALA A 228 0.91 17.21 5.75
N LEU A 229 1.15 16.86 7.01
CA LEU A 229 0.16 16.96 8.08
C LEU A 229 -0.09 18.41 8.53
N ASP A 230 0.82 19.32 8.28
CA ASP A 230 0.67 20.74 8.61
C ASP A 230 0.22 21.59 7.39
N ALA A 231 0.19 20.99 6.20
CA ALA A 231 -0.25 21.61 4.96
C ALA A 231 -1.76 21.37 4.69
N PRO A 232 -2.39 22.12 3.77
CA PRO A 232 -3.70 21.78 3.21
C PRO A 232 -3.72 20.36 2.64
N ALA A 233 -4.91 19.76 2.60
CA ALA A 233 -5.07 18.45 2.00
C ALA A 233 -4.92 18.52 0.47
N TRP A 234 -4.77 17.35 -0.18
CA TRP A 234 -4.60 17.28 -1.62
C TRP A 234 -5.77 17.91 -2.38
N GLY A 235 -5.45 18.91 -3.21
CA GLY A 235 -6.45 19.62 -4.02
C GLY A 235 -7.16 20.78 -3.33
N GLU A 236 -6.78 21.13 -2.10
CA GLU A 236 -7.24 22.32 -1.37
C GLU A 236 -6.32 23.54 -1.58
#